data_efa790e2f3e6cd7af62c88da206fba6a
#
_entry.id   efa790e2f3e6cd7af62c88da206fba6a
#
_cell.length_a   1.000
_cell.length_b   1.000
_cell.length_c   1.000
_cell.angle_alpha   90.00
_cell.angle_beta   90.00
_cell.angle_gamma   90.00
#
_symmetry.space_group_name_H-M   'P 1'
#
loop_
_entity.id
_entity.type
_entity.pdbx_description
1 polymer ?
#
loop_
_entity_poly.entity_id
_entity_poly.type
_entity_poly.pdbx_seq_one_letter_code
_entity_poly.pdbx_strand_id
1 'polypeptide(L)'
;MNIDQKTQYGGIDISMNAIATVAHKAASSCYGVLGLGSRTNSWMDKVQILLKDEDYVKGVYARKNGKKGYEVDVYIVCAYGVKLTEVASEVQKMVKYELEKTFGMKFPKINICVQDLKEI
;
A
#
# COMPACT_ATOMS: atom_id res chain seq x y z
N MET A 1 8.18 -15.20 -2.11
CA MET A 1 8.70 -13.85 -2.31
C MET A 1 10.11 -13.93 -2.87
N ASN A 2 10.32 -13.20 -3.91
CA ASN A 2 11.64 -13.19 -4.53
C ASN A 2 12.46 -12.07 -3.90
N ILE A 3 13.35 -12.42 -3.01
CA ILE A 3 14.25 -11.45 -2.42
C ILE A 3 15.63 -11.69 -2.95
N ASP A 4 16.08 -10.76 -3.74
CA ASP A 4 17.40 -10.78 -4.27
C ASP A 4 18.20 -9.73 -3.53
N GLN A 5 18.89 -10.15 -2.50
CA GLN A 5 19.54 -9.26 -1.56
C GLN A 5 20.60 -8.42 -2.25
N LYS A 6 20.46 -7.12 -2.15
CA LYS A 6 21.45 -6.21 -2.71
C LYS A 6 22.63 -6.16 -1.78
N THR A 7 23.54 -7.02 -2.00
CA THR A 7 24.77 -7.15 -1.22
C THR A 7 25.86 -7.51 -2.19
N GLN A 8 26.87 -8.18 -1.71
CA GLN A 8 27.90 -8.73 -2.60
C GLN A 8 27.29 -9.72 -3.59
N TYR A 9 26.06 -10.11 -3.42
CA TYR A 9 25.39 -11.02 -4.32
C TYR A 9 24.57 -10.32 -5.40
N GLY A 10 24.59 -9.01 -5.44
CA GLY A 10 23.79 -8.25 -6.37
C GLY A 10 22.70 -7.50 -5.66
N GLY A 11 21.52 -7.42 -6.24
CA GLY A 11 20.44 -6.64 -5.70
C GLY A 11 19.39 -7.48 -5.02
N ILE A 12 18.53 -6.82 -4.27
CA ILE A 12 17.30 -7.42 -3.81
C ILE A 12 16.18 -6.88 -4.67
N ASP A 13 15.48 -7.79 -5.31
CA ASP A 13 14.25 -7.42 -6.01
C ASP A 13 13.09 -7.94 -5.20
N ILE A 14 12.38 -7.00 -4.60
CA ILE A 14 11.22 -7.33 -3.81
C ILE A 14 10.00 -7.25 -4.71
N SER A 15 9.17 -8.27 -4.64
CA SER A 15 7.94 -8.31 -5.41
C SER A 15 7.04 -7.13 -5.04
N MET A 16 6.53 -6.42 -6.04
CA MET A 16 5.56 -5.35 -5.79
C MET A 16 4.32 -5.91 -5.12
N ASN A 17 3.94 -7.13 -5.45
CA ASN A 17 2.80 -7.77 -4.81
C ASN A 17 3.05 -8.03 -3.32
N ALA A 18 4.27 -8.40 -2.97
CA ALA A 18 4.61 -8.60 -1.56
C ALA A 18 4.51 -7.28 -0.78
N ILE A 19 5.04 -6.21 -1.37
CA ILE A 19 4.95 -4.89 -0.74
C ILE A 19 3.48 -4.49 -0.57
N ALA A 20 2.69 -4.64 -1.62
CA ALA A 20 1.28 -4.27 -1.58
C ALA A 20 0.51 -5.09 -0.56
N THR A 21 0.82 -6.38 -0.44
CA THR A 21 0.14 -7.25 0.51
C THR A 21 0.41 -6.82 1.95
N VAL A 22 1.66 -6.53 2.27
CA VAL A 22 2.01 -6.07 3.62
C VAL A 22 1.36 -4.72 3.91
N ALA A 23 1.42 -3.81 2.95
CA ALA A 23 0.82 -2.49 3.12
C ALA A 23 -0.70 -2.59 3.30
N HIS A 24 -1.36 -3.44 2.53
CA HIS A 24 -2.79 -3.65 2.64
C HIS A 24 -3.16 -4.14 4.04
N LYS A 25 -2.44 -5.13 4.53
CA LYS A 25 -2.71 -5.68 5.84
C LYS A 25 -2.51 -4.64 6.94
N ALA A 26 -1.42 -3.88 6.84
CA ALA A 26 -1.13 -2.85 7.82
C ALA A 26 -2.20 -1.76 7.82
N ALA A 27 -2.59 -1.30 6.65
CA ALA A 27 -3.61 -0.25 6.54
C ALA A 27 -4.97 -0.72 7.05
N SER A 28 -5.32 -1.96 6.73
CA SER A 28 -6.62 -2.50 7.11
C SER A 28 -6.78 -2.66 8.61
N SER A 29 -5.68 -2.77 9.34
CA SER A 29 -5.73 -2.96 10.78
C SER A 29 -5.88 -1.67 11.56
N CYS A 30 -5.83 -0.52 10.90
CA CYS A 30 -5.88 0.76 11.58
C CYS A 30 -7.31 1.15 11.95
N TYR A 31 -7.43 1.82 13.08
CA TYR A 31 -8.72 2.33 13.53
C TYR A 31 -9.26 3.36 12.53
N GLY A 32 -10.53 3.27 12.24
CA GLY A 32 -11.19 4.22 11.35
C GLY A 32 -11.15 3.83 9.89
N VAL A 33 -10.37 2.82 9.54
CA VAL A 33 -10.31 2.33 8.17
C VAL A 33 -11.30 1.19 8.03
N LEU A 34 -12.31 1.38 7.17
CA LEU A 34 -13.31 0.35 6.91
C LEU A 34 -12.88 -0.60 5.81
N GLY A 35 -12.01 -0.15 4.93
CA GLY A 35 -11.51 -0.97 3.85
C GLY A 35 -10.60 -0.16 2.98
N LEU A 36 -10.10 -0.78 1.93
CA LEU A 36 -9.27 -0.09 0.95
C LEU A 36 -10.05 0.05 -0.34
N GLY A 37 -9.90 1.21 -0.94
CA GLY A 37 -10.61 1.55 -2.14
C GLY A 37 -9.79 1.29 -3.38
N SER A 38 -10.31 1.79 -4.50
CA SER A 38 -9.67 1.62 -5.78
C SER A 38 -9.38 2.99 -6.38
N ARG A 39 -8.22 3.12 -7.01
CA ARG A 39 -7.83 4.39 -7.61
C ARG A 39 -8.63 4.73 -8.85
N THR A 40 -9.18 3.73 -9.51
CA THR A 40 -9.87 3.93 -10.77
C THR A 40 -11.32 3.55 -10.65
N ASN A 41 -12.10 3.91 -11.66
CA ASN A 41 -13.48 3.49 -11.73
C ASN A 41 -13.57 1.97 -11.88
N SER A 42 -14.70 1.44 -11.50
CA SER A 42 -14.87 0.01 -11.38
C SER A 42 -14.51 -0.78 -12.64
N TRP A 43 -14.83 -0.25 -13.81
CA TRP A 43 -14.54 -1.00 -15.02
C TRP A 43 -13.04 -1.05 -15.34
N MET A 44 -12.32 0.03 -15.05
CA MET A 44 -10.87 0.05 -15.22
C MET A 44 -10.20 -0.91 -14.27
N ASP A 45 -10.69 -0.97 -13.03
CA ASP A 45 -10.18 -1.92 -12.06
C ASP A 45 -10.39 -3.35 -12.53
N LYS A 46 -11.57 -3.65 -13.06
CA LYS A 46 -11.86 -4.99 -13.55
C LYS A 46 -10.93 -5.38 -14.68
N VAL A 47 -10.65 -4.44 -15.57
CA VAL A 47 -9.70 -4.70 -16.65
C VAL A 47 -8.30 -4.97 -16.11
N GLN A 48 -7.87 -4.18 -15.14
CA GLN A 48 -6.56 -4.37 -14.54
C GLN A 48 -6.47 -5.70 -13.80
N ILE A 49 -7.52 -6.08 -13.11
CA ILE A 49 -7.54 -7.37 -12.42
C ILE A 49 -7.42 -8.51 -13.42
N LEU A 50 -8.12 -8.42 -14.54
CA LEU A 50 -8.04 -9.45 -15.56
C LEU A 50 -6.66 -9.54 -16.19
N LEU A 51 -5.96 -8.42 -16.30
CA LEU A 51 -4.64 -8.38 -16.92
C LEU A 51 -3.51 -8.64 -15.95
N LYS A 52 -3.72 -8.36 -14.67
CA LYS A 52 -2.67 -8.42 -13.65
C LYS A 52 -3.15 -9.06 -12.36
N ASP A 53 -3.98 -10.06 -12.47
CA ASP A 53 -4.63 -10.64 -11.31
C ASP A 53 -3.64 -11.13 -10.25
N GLU A 54 -2.48 -11.59 -10.66
CA GLU A 54 -1.49 -12.08 -9.70
C GLU A 54 -0.84 -11.00 -8.88
N ASP A 55 -0.79 -9.78 -9.42
CA ASP A 55 -0.09 -8.68 -8.78
C ASP A 55 -1.02 -7.64 -8.20
N TYR A 56 -2.30 -7.85 -8.29
CA TYR A 56 -3.26 -6.85 -7.85
C TYR A 56 -3.61 -7.01 -6.38
N VAL A 57 -3.44 -5.93 -5.64
CA VAL A 57 -3.94 -5.83 -4.27
C VAL A 57 -4.79 -4.57 -4.20
N LYS A 58 -6.06 -4.75 -3.84
CA LYS A 58 -7.03 -3.65 -3.89
C LYS A 58 -6.60 -2.48 -3.02
N GLY A 59 -6.55 -1.31 -3.63
CA GLY A 59 -6.30 -0.08 -2.92
C GLY A 59 -4.85 0.22 -2.62
N VAL A 60 -3.93 -0.64 -3.01
CA VAL A 60 -2.51 -0.41 -2.78
C VAL A 60 -1.77 -0.50 -4.09
N TYR A 61 -0.98 0.53 -4.38
CA TYR A 61 -0.21 0.61 -5.62
C TYR A 61 1.25 0.89 -5.25
N ALA A 62 2.09 -0.09 -5.47
CA ALA A 62 3.52 0.03 -5.18
C ALA A 62 4.28 0.20 -6.47
N ARG A 63 5.30 1.04 -6.44
CA ARG A 63 6.15 1.22 -7.60
C ARG A 63 7.57 1.55 -7.14
N LYS A 64 8.52 1.23 -7.99
CA LYS A 64 9.90 1.56 -7.73
C LYS A 64 10.21 2.90 -8.39
N ASN A 65 10.78 3.81 -7.62
CA ASN A 65 11.11 5.14 -8.11
C ASN A 65 12.63 5.31 -8.19
N GLY A 66 13.23 4.69 -9.18
CA GLY A 66 14.64 4.84 -9.48
C GLY A 66 15.53 4.72 -8.26
N LYS A 67 16.33 5.74 -8.01
CA LYS A 67 17.28 5.76 -6.90
C LYS A 67 16.64 6.02 -5.56
N LYS A 68 15.40 6.48 -5.55
CA LYS A 68 14.73 6.88 -4.31
C LYS A 68 14.07 5.73 -3.57
N GLY A 69 14.08 4.55 -4.17
CA GLY A 69 13.48 3.40 -3.55
C GLY A 69 12.03 3.21 -3.97
N TYR A 70 11.24 2.65 -3.08
CA TYR A 70 9.86 2.31 -3.41
C TYR A 70 8.91 3.39 -2.93
N GLU A 71 7.87 3.61 -3.74
CA GLU A 71 6.75 4.46 -3.35
C GLU A 71 5.52 3.58 -3.23
N VAL A 72 4.69 3.89 -2.25
CA VAL A 72 3.46 3.14 -2.02
C VAL A 72 2.32 4.13 -1.88
N ASP A 73 1.28 3.91 -2.66
CA ASP A 73 0.05 4.69 -2.56
C ASP A 73 -1.04 3.80 -1.98
N VAL A 74 -1.67 4.27 -0.93
CA VAL A 74 -2.73 3.51 -0.26
C VAL A 74 -4.01 4.33 -0.31
N TYR A 75 -5.06 3.74 -0.83
CA TYR A 75 -6.37 4.37 -0.96
C TYR A 75 -7.32 3.75 0.04
N ILE A 76 -7.71 4.51 1.04
CA ILE A 76 -8.50 4.00 2.15
C ILE A 76 -9.92 4.52 2.11
N VAL A 77 -10.82 3.72 2.67
CA VAL A 77 -12.20 4.11 2.90
C VAL A 77 -12.36 4.23 4.41
N CYS A 78 -12.76 5.39 4.88
CA CYS A 78 -12.84 5.67 6.32
C CYS A 78 -14.27 5.70 6.80
N ALA A 79 -14.44 5.46 8.10
CA ALA A 79 -15.72 5.62 8.75
C ALA A 79 -16.08 7.10 8.80
N TYR A 80 -17.35 7.41 8.58
CA TYR A 80 -17.85 8.76 8.69
C TYR A 80 -17.73 9.22 10.15
N GLY A 81 -17.25 10.44 10.33
CA GLY A 81 -17.15 11.02 11.67
C GLY A 81 -15.78 10.88 12.32
N VAL A 82 -14.88 10.10 11.74
CA VAL A 82 -13.52 10.03 12.28
C VAL A 82 -12.70 11.24 11.81
N LYS A 83 -11.66 11.54 12.55
CA LYS A 83 -10.72 12.59 12.16
C LYS A 83 -9.79 12.08 11.08
N LEU A 84 -10.05 12.52 9.85
CA LEU A 84 -9.33 12.00 8.68
C LEU A 84 -7.83 12.22 8.75
N THR A 85 -7.40 13.39 9.27
CA THR A 85 -5.97 13.67 9.35
C THR A 85 -5.26 12.72 10.31
N GLU A 86 -5.92 12.38 11.41
CA GLU A 86 -5.35 11.44 12.37
C GLU A 86 -5.33 10.03 11.81
N VAL A 87 -6.41 9.62 11.17
CA VAL A 87 -6.47 8.29 10.58
C VAL A 87 -5.40 8.14 9.50
N ALA A 88 -5.30 9.11 8.61
CA ALA A 88 -4.31 9.06 7.54
C ALA A 88 -2.89 9.02 8.11
N SER A 89 -2.63 9.80 9.13
CA SER A 89 -1.31 9.82 9.77
C SER A 89 -0.97 8.47 10.40
N GLU A 90 -1.94 7.86 11.09
CA GLU A 90 -1.73 6.56 11.70
C GLU A 90 -1.51 5.46 10.65
N VAL A 91 -2.31 5.49 9.59
CA VAL A 91 -2.15 4.54 8.50
C VAL A 91 -0.76 4.68 7.89
N GLN A 92 -0.32 5.90 7.63
CA GLN A 92 0.99 6.14 7.05
C GLN A 92 2.10 5.59 7.95
N LYS A 93 2.02 5.86 9.24
CA LYS A 93 3.02 5.36 10.17
C LYS A 93 3.02 3.84 10.25
N MET A 94 1.85 3.25 10.31
CA MET A 94 1.74 1.80 10.42
C MET A 94 2.24 1.10 9.15
N VAL A 95 1.84 1.60 8.00
CA VAL A 95 2.28 1.04 6.72
C VAL A 95 3.81 1.15 6.60
N LYS A 96 4.34 2.33 6.90
CA LYS A 96 5.78 2.53 6.83
C LYS A 96 6.52 1.61 7.79
N TYR A 97 6.04 1.52 9.02
CA TYR A 97 6.67 0.67 10.02
C TYR A 97 6.68 -0.80 9.58
N GLU A 98 5.54 -1.31 9.13
CA GLU A 98 5.44 -2.71 8.74
C GLU A 98 6.29 -3.01 7.52
N LEU A 99 6.30 -2.11 6.55
CA LEU A 99 7.11 -2.33 5.35
C LEU A 99 8.60 -2.29 5.66
N GLU A 100 9.04 -1.33 6.45
CA GLU A 100 10.45 -1.23 6.78
C GLU A 100 10.91 -2.38 7.65
N LYS A 101 10.04 -2.82 8.55
CA LYS A 101 10.34 -3.96 9.42
C LYS A 101 10.41 -5.26 8.61
N THR A 102 9.45 -5.46 7.72
CA THR A 102 9.36 -6.71 6.96
C THR A 102 10.48 -6.85 5.95
N PHE A 103 10.78 -5.77 5.24
CA PHE A 103 11.72 -5.83 4.13
C PHE A 103 13.12 -5.33 4.48
N GLY A 104 13.29 -4.70 5.62
CA GLY A 104 14.60 -4.24 6.06
C GLY A 104 15.18 -3.09 5.26
N MET A 105 14.34 -2.30 4.62
CA MET A 105 14.79 -1.17 3.84
C MET A 105 13.86 0.01 4.04
N LYS A 106 14.28 1.19 3.57
CA LYS A 106 13.50 2.40 3.75
C LYS A 106 12.41 2.52 2.70
N PHE A 107 11.27 3.02 3.14
CA PHE A 107 10.16 3.36 2.25
C PHE A 107 9.86 4.84 2.45
N PRO A 108 10.61 5.71 1.78
CA PRO A 108 10.55 7.15 2.08
C PRO A 108 9.26 7.82 1.65
N LYS A 109 8.54 7.24 0.73
CA LYS A 109 7.34 7.88 0.23
C LYS A 109 6.14 6.96 0.31
N ILE A 110 5.29 7.24 1.27
CA ILE A 110 4.05 6.51 1.46
C ILE A 110 2.92 7.52 1.45
N ASN A 111 2.07 7.42 0.45
CA ASN A 111 0.97 8.35 0.24
C ASN A 111 -0.34 7.69 0.64
N ILE A 112 -1.07 8.36 1.50
CA ILE A 112 -2.37 7.87 1.96
C ILE A 112 -3.44 8.77 1.36
N CYS A 113 -4.36 8.18 0.63
CA CYS A 113 -5.46 8.91 0.03
C CYS A 113 -6.78 8.40 0.61
N VAL A 114 -7.58 9.31 1.14
CA VAL A 114 -8.91 8.95 1.60
C VAL A 114 -9.83 9.01 0.40
N GLN A 115 -10.31 7.85 -0.02
CA GLN A 115 -11.11 7.76 -1.22
C GLN A 115 -12.58 7.98 -0.95
N ASP A 116 -13.06 7.54 0.20
CA ASP A 116 -14.48 7.60 0.49
C ASP A 116 -14.73 7.57 1.98
N LEU A 117 -15.91 8.03 2.37
CA LEU A 117 -16.39 7.99 3.74
C LEU A 117 -17.69 7.21 3.76
N LYS A 118 -17.82 6.30 4.70
CA LYS A 118 -19.04 5.51 4.80
C LYS A 118 -19.56 5.52 6.22
N GLU A 119 -20.87 5.58 6.32
CA GLU A 119 -21.52 5.42 7.62
C GLU A 119 -21.51 3.94 8.00
N ILE A 120 -21.31 3.74 9.28
CA ILE A 120 -21.31 2.38 9.82
C ILE A 120 -22.75 1.94 10.10
#